data_bd62b0145a6318eb22d9be0fcc7a2f25
#
_entry.id   bd62b0145a6318eb22d9be0fcc7a2f25
#
_cell.length_a   1.000
_cell.length_b   1.000
_cell.length_c   1.000
_cell.angle_alpha   90.00
_cell.angle_beta   90.00
_cell.angle_gamma   90.00
#
_symmetry.space_group_name_H-M   'P 1'
#
loop_
_entity.id
_entity.type
_entity.pdbx_description
1 polymer ?
#
loop_
_entity_poly.entity_id
_entity_poly.type
_entity_poly.pdbx_seq_one_letter_code
_entity_poly.pdbx_strand_id
1 'polypeptide(L)'
;MTDAPQTAPDFAGEDFDPETGARDMVTDAATRDVIDLAPREAPPAQPVPTVLSEGDLSAITTRIVEQLKTVFDPEIPVDIYELGLIYKVDYDPPAGDAGGKVRIDMTLTAPGCPVAGEMPGWVEDAVLAVEGVDSVSVDMTFDPPWTPERMSDEARLELGWM
;
A
#
# COMPACT_ATOMS: atom_id res chain seq x y z
N MET A 1 -30.50 22.97 -42.09
CA MET A 1 -29.46 23.00 -43.12
C MET A 1 -28.23 22.43 -42.45
N THR A 2 -27.92 21.34 -42.65
CA THR A 2 -27.37 20.32 -43.54
C THR A 2 -26.38 19.56 -42.66
N ASP A 3 -26.70 18.42 -42.17
CA ASP A 3 -26.56 17.10 -42.75
C ASP A 3 -25.16 16.73 -43.22
N ALA A 4 -24.57 15.77 -42.55
CA ALA A 4 -23.73 14.78 -43.19
C ALA A 4 -23.48 13.56 -42.27
N PRO A 5 -23.79 12.36 -42.71
CA PRO A 5 -23.50 11.13 -41.99
C PRO A 5 -22.10 10.64 -42.34
N GLN A 6 -21.34 10.16 -41.36
CA GLN A 6 -20.08 9.46 -41.61
C GLN A 6 -20.30 7.95 -41.59
N THR A 7 -20.08 7.46 -42.76
CA THR A 7 -20.03 6.10 -43.23
C THR A 7 -18.98 5.28 -42.50
N ALA A 8 -19.40 4.14 -41.98
CA ALA A 8 -18.51 3.09 -41.51
C ALA A 8 -17.87 2.36 -42.72
N PRO A 9 -16.64 1.92 -42.66
CA PRO A 9 -16.11 1.03 -43.67
C PRO A 9 -16.55 -0.42 -43.43
N ASP A 10 -17.15 -0.92 -44.46
CA ASP A 10 -17.49 -2.28 -44.77
C ASP A 10 -16.22 -3.15 -44.76
N PHE A 11 -16.19 -4.19 -43.97
CA PHE A 11 -15.19 -5.24 -44.09
C PHE A 11 -15.86 -6.47 -44.66
N ALA A 12 -15.89 -6.47 -45.99
CA ALA A 12 -16.34 -7.62 -46.76
C ALA A 12 -15.24 -8.69 -46.79
N GLY A 13 -15.64 -9.86 -46.41
CA GLY A 13 -15.33 -11.20 -46.74
C GLY A 13 -14.21 -11.51 -47.74
N GLU A 14 -13.33 -12.40 -47.31
CA GLU A 14 -12.60 -13.25 -48.24
C GLU A 14 -12.66 -14.69 -47.73
N ASP A 15 -13.43 -15.40 -48.43
CA ASP A 15 -13.39 -16.75 -48.92
C ASP A 15 -12.50 -17.74 -48.19
N PHE A 16 -13.17 -18.59 -47.46
CA PHE A 16 -12.67 -19.87 -47.03
C PHE A 16 -12.91 -20.88 -48.15
N ASP A 17 -11.81 -21.33 -48.75
CA ASP A 17 -11.83 -22.36 -49.80
C ASP A 17 -11.55 -23.74 -49.18
N PRO A 18 -12.55 -24.66 -49.22
CA PRO A 18 -12.35 -26.01 -48.76
C PRO A 18 -12.25 -26.98 -49.91
N GLU A 19 -11.12 -27.07 -50.59
CA GLU A 19 -10.82 -28.23 -51.45
C GLU A 19 -9.42 -28.24 -52.00
N THR A 20 -8.58 -29.03 -51.40
CA THR A 20 -7.52 -29.87 -52.02
C THR A 20 -6.88 -30.63 -50.85
N GLY A 21 -7.12 -31.83 -50.63
CA GLY A 21 -7.21 -33.03 -51.43
C GLY A 21 -5.83 -33.72 -51.45
N ALA A 22 -5.73 -34.74 -50.60
CA ALA A 22 -4.96 -35.98 -50.78
C ALA A 22 -3.44 -36.00 -50.58
N ARG A 23 -3.06 -36.74 -49.59
CA ARG A 23 -2.07 -37.85 -49.62
C ARG A 23 -0.60 -37.48 -49.77
N ASP A 24 0.12 -37.71 -48.68
CA ASP A 24 1.16 -38.71 -48.80
C ASP A 24 1.45 -39.33 -47.40
N MET A 25 1.24 -40.61 -47.32
CA MET A 25 1.72 -41.44 -46.25
C MET A 25 3.22 -41.60 -46.41
N VAL A 26 3.99 -41.14 -45.45
CA VAL A 26 5.29 -41.72 -45.19
C VAL A 26 5.34 -42.17 -43.77
N THR A 27 5.22 -43.47 -43.66
CA THR A 27 5.58 -44.25 -42.49
C THR A 27 7.08 -44.08 -42.26
N ASP A 28 7.46 -43.44 -41.15
CA ASP A 28 8.72 -43.77 -40.53
C ASP A 28 8.49 -44.07 -39.05
N ALA A 29 8.84 -45.30 -38.76
CA ALA A 29 8.76 -45.85 -37.45
C ALA A 29 9.99 -45.46 -36.65
N ALA A 30 9.74 -45.29 -35.36
CA ALA A 30 10.75 -45.30 -34.30
C ALA A 30 11.38 -43.93 -33.93
N THR A 31 10.75 -43.27 -33.02
CA THR A 31 11.38 -43.03 -31.72
C THR A 31 10.27 -42.53 -30.77
N ARG A 32 9.76 -43.40 -29.97
CA ARG A 32 8.94 -43.00 -28.82
C ARG A 32 9.88 -42.32 -27.84
N ASP A 33 9.99 -41.02 -27.93
CA ASP A 33 10.43 -40.25 -26.80
C ASP A 33 9.41 -40.47 -25.68
N VAL A 34 9.76 -41.36 -24.79
CA VAL A 34 9.09 -41.50 -23.52
C VAL A 34 9.33 -40.18 -22.77
N ILE A 35 8.36 -39.30 -22.85
CA ILE A 35 8.32 -38.14 -21.95
C ILE A 35 8.19 -38.72 -20.54
N ASP A 36 9.30 -38.75 -19.85
CA ASP A 36 9.37 -39.08 -18.44
C ASP A 36 8.54 -38.08 -17.65
N LEU A 37 7.28 -38.42 -17.42
CA LEU A 37 6.38 -37.70 -16.51
C LEU A 37 6.71 -38.09 -15.06
N ALA A 38 7.99 -38.06 -14.70
CA ALA A 38 8.35 -38.03 -13.31
C ALA A 38 7.70 -36.79 -12.67
N PRO A 39 6.95 -36.95 -11.57
CA PRO A 39 6.45 -35.78 -10.85
C PRO A 39 7.66 -34.91 -10.49
N ARG A 40 7.76 -33.74 -11.08
CA ARG A 40 8.68 -32.73 -10.56
C ARG A 40 8.25 -32.49 -9.14
N GLU A 41 9.02 -33.01 -8.21
CA GLU A 41 8.92 -32.60 -6.82
C GLU A 41 8.97 -31.08 -6.82
N ALA A 42 7.86 -30.48 -6.41
CA ALA A 42 7.83 -29.04 -6.14
C ALA A 42 8.99 -28.75 -5.17
N PRO A 43 9.78 -27.71 -5.43
CA PRO A 43 10.83 -27.34 -4.50
C PRO A 43 10.19 -27.23 -3.12
N PRO A 44 10.85 -27.70 -2.06
CA PRO A 44 10.31 -27.63 -0.72
C PRO A 44 9.89 -26.20 -0.47
N ALA A 45 8.62 -26.01 -0.11
CA ALA A 45 8.10 -24.72 0.29
C ALA A 45 9.04 -24.22 1.39
N GLN A 46 9.80 -23.17 1.07
CA GLN A 46 10.64 -22.55 2.06
C GLN A 46 9.71 -22.06 3.17
N PRO A 47 10.03 -22.34 4.44
CA PRO A 47 9.23 -21.86 5.53
C PRO A 47 9.17 -20.33 5.38
N VAL A 48 8.00 -19.82 5.09
CA VAL A 48 7.70 -18.39 5.16
C VAL A 48 8.03 -17.92 6.57
N PRO A 49 9.07 -17.12 6.79
CA PRO A 49 9.35 -16.58 8.09
C PRO A 49 8.37 -15.44 8.32
N THR A 50 7.27 -15.73 8.96
CA THR A 50 6.33 -14.68 9.19
C THR A 50 5.82 -14.68 10.61
N VAL A 51 6.76 -14.54 11.50
CA VAL A 51 6.50 -13.89 12.78
C VAL A 51 7.65 -12.92 12.94
N LEU A 52 7.38 -11.63 12.69
CA LEU A 52 8.30 -10.58 13.10
C LEU A 52 8.59 -10.81 14.59
N SER A 53 9.86 -10.82 14.96
CA SER A 53 10.23 -10.91 16.36
C SER A 53 9.73 -9.67 17.10
N GLU A 54 9.54 -9.74 18.42
CA GLU A 54 9.20 -8.56 19.21
C GLU A 54 10.21 -7.42 19.00
N GLY A 55 11.45 -7.75 18.71
CA GLY A 55 12.50 -6.79 18.36
C GLY A 55 12.25 -6.07 17.03
N ASP A 56 11.76 -6.78 16.02
CA ASP A 56 11.44 -6.20 14.72
C ASP A 56 10.21 -5.28 14.81
N LEU A 57 9.19 -5.68 15.57
CA LEU A 57 8.01 -4.85 15.84
C LEU A 57 8.39 -3.56 16.57
N SER A 58 9.26 -3.65 17.57
CA SER A 58 9.77 -2.49 18.31
C SER A 58 10.56 -1.56 17.39
N ALA A 59 11.38 -2.09 16.52
CA ALA A 59 12.17 -1.30 15.57
C ALA A 59 11.29 -0.57 14.55
N ILE A 60 10.27 -1.23 14.01
CA ILE A 60 9.32 -0.61 13.07
C ILE A 60 8.50 0.47 13.78
N THR A 61 7.99 0.21 14.97
CA THR A 61 7.25 1.20 15.76
C THR A 61 8.11 2.44 16.04
N THR A 62 9.38 2.27 16.38
CA THR A 62 10.29 3.39 16.60
C THR A 62 10.45 4.21 15.32
N ARG A 63 10.67 3.58 14.17
CA ARG A 63 10.79 4.27 12.88
C ARG A 63 9.50 5.02 12.49
N ILE A 64 8.33 4.43 12.76
CA ILE A 64 7.04 5.11 12.55
C ILE A 64 6.97 6.37 13.39
N VAL A 65 7.31 6.31 14.66
CA VAL A 65 7.32 7.49 15.55
C VAL A 65 8.32 8.54 15.07
N GLU A 66 9.51 8.14 14.62
CA GLU A 66 10.51 9.05 14.05
C GLU A 66 9.97 9.77 12.80
N GLN A 67 9.22 9.07 11.95
CA GLN A 67 8.60 9.70 10.78
C GLN A 67 7.44 10.63 11.17
N LEU A 68 6.61 10.26 12.14
CA LEU A 68 5.55 11.13 12.65
C LEU A 68 6.10 12.44 13.24
N LYS A 69 7.28 12.42 13.83
CA LYS A 69 7.99 13.61 14.33
C LYS A 69 8.53 14.52 13.21
N THR A 70 8.49 14.09 11.96
CA THR A 70 8.85 14.94 10.82
C THR A 70 7.68 15.75 10.27
N VAL A 71 6.47 15.46 10.69
CA VAL A 71 5.25 16.14 10.26
C VAL A 71 4.91 17.24 11.27
N PHE A 72 4.78 18.48 10.77
CA PHE A 72 4.50 19.67 11.57
C PHE A 72 3.15 20.28 11.17
N ASP A 73 2.47 20.82 12.17
CA ASP A 73 1.38 21.75 11.90
C ASP A 73 1.99 23.07 11.41
N PRO A 74 1.60 23.63 10.24
CA PRO A 74 2.20 24.86 9.73
C PRO A 74 1.97 26.09 10.62
N GLU A 75 1.00 26.03 11.52
CA GLU A 75 0.68 27.11 12.45
C GLU A 75 1.43 26.96 13.79
N ILE A 76 1.97 25.77 14.10
CA ILE A 76 2.59 25.44 15.38
C ILE A 76 3.98 24.87 15.12
N PRO A 77 5.07 25.46 15.67
CA PRO A 77 6.44 25.03 15.42
C PRO A 77 6.83 23.76 16.21
N VAL A 78 5.89 22.86 16.41
CA VAL A 78 6.07 21.57 17.10
C VAL A 78 5.47 20.48 16.22
N ASP A 79 6.10 19.31 16.19
CA ASP A 79 5.60 18.19 15.42
C ASP A 79 4.30 17.61 15.99
N ILE A 80 3.54 16.93 15.14
CA ILE A 80 2.21 16.40 15.49
C ILE A 80 2.24 15.32 16.57
N TYR A 81 3.36 14.61 16.71
CA TYR A 81 3.52 13.57 17.72
C TYR A 81 3.69 14.19 19.12
N GLU A 82 4.58 15.17 19.24
CA GLU A 82 4.79 15.91 20.51
C GLU A 82 3.58 16.79 20.87
N LEU A 83 2.82 17.27 19.89
CA LEU A 83 1.53 17.93 20.12
C LEU A 83 0.45 16.97 20.65
N GLY A 84 0.69 15.66 20.62
CA GLY A 84 -0.30 14.67 21.05
C GLY A 84 -1.51 14.55 20.13
N LEU A 85 -1.32 14.81 18.83
CA LEU A 85 -2.37 14.65 17.82
C LEU A 85 -2.55 13.20 17.38
N ILE A 86 -1.58 12.35 17.62
CA ILE A 86 -1.65 10.92 17.33
C ILE A 86 -2.22 10.20 18.56
N TYR A 87 -3.40 9.61 18.40
CA TYR A 87 -4.08 8.92 19.49
C TYR A 87 -3.74 7.43 19.54
N LYS A 88 -3.56 6.82 18.38
CA LYS A 88 -3.30 5.40 18.27
C LYS A 88 -2.50 5.09 17.02
N VAL A 89 -1.61 4.12 17.12
CA VAL A 89 -0.90 3.54 15.99
C VAL A 89 -1.00 2.02 16.13
N ASP A 90 -1.68 1.39 15.18
CA ASP A 90 -1.76 -0.06 15.07
C ASP A 90 -0.90 -0.51 13.89
N TYR A 91 -0.03 -1.46 14.12
CA TYR A 91 0.77 -2.08 13.08
C TYR A 91 0.37 -3.56 12.93
N ASP A 92 -0.14 -3.90 11.77
CA ASP A 92 -0.43 -5.27 11.39
C ASP A 92 0.78 -5.82 10.60
N PRO A 93 1.49 -6.81 11.13
CA PRO A 93 2.67 -7.37 10.47
C PRO A 93 2.30 -8.02 9.14
N PRO A 94 3.28 -8.12 8.22
CA PRO A 94 3.05 -8.67 6.90
C PRO A 94 2.61 -10.14 6.96
N ALA A 95 1.71 -10.50 6.04
CA ALA A 95 1.35 -11.89 5.75
C ALA A 95 2.01 -12.29 4.41
N GLY A 96 3.10 -13.06 4.47
CA GLY A 96 3.87 -13.47 3.29
C GLY A 96 4.86 -12.40 2.83
N ASP A 97 4.96 -12.19 1.51
CA ASP A 97 5.93 -11.27 0.88
C ASP A 97 5.45 -9.79 0.85
N ALA A 98 4.28 -9.49 1.35
CA ALA A 98 3.76 -8.14 1.47
C ALA A 98 4.39 -7.43 2.69
N GLY A 99 4.45 -6.11 2.66
CA GLY A 99 4.82 -5.31 3.85
C GLY A 99 3.67 -5.20 4.85
N GLY A 100 3.97 -4.64 6.00
CA GLY A 100 2.97 -4.43 7.06
C GLY A 100 1.98 -3.32 6.73
N LYS A 101 0.87 -3.33 7.46
CA LYS A 101 -0.16 -2.28 7.37
C LYS A 101 -0.16 -1.46 8.65
N VAL A 102 -0.24 -0.14 8.50
CA VAL A 102 -0.35 0.78 9.63
C VAL A 102 -1.72 1.43 9.61
N ARG A 103 -2.36 1.47 10.77
CA ARG A 103 -3.58 2.25 10.98
C ARG A 103 -3.32 3.26 12.07
N ILE A 104 -3.66 4.51 11.81
CA ILE A 104 -3.40 5.64 12.70
C ILE A 104 -4.71 6.35 12.98
N ASP A 105 -5.04 6.51 14.27
CA ASP A 105 -6.10 7.40 14.70
C ASP A 105 -5.46 8.73 15.12
N MET A 106 -5.85 9.81 14.49
CA MET A 106 -5.33 11.14 14.78
C MET A 106 -6.44 12.18 14.95
N THR A 107 -6.06 13.30 15.54
CA THR A 107 -6.93 14.46 15.70
C THR A 107 -6.23 15.75 15.27
N LEU A 108 -6.91 16.86 15.43
CA LEU A 108 -6.38 18.21 15.23
C LEU A 108 -6.55 19.04 16.49
N THR A 109 -5.76 20.10 16.62
CA THR A 109 -5.89 21.08 17.70
C THR A 109 -7.24 21.81 17.66
N ALA A 110 -7.81 21.97 16.47
CA ALA A 110 -9.15 22.53 16.28
C ALA A 110 -9.84 21.91 15.05
N PRO A 111 -11.17 21.68 15.08
CA PRO A 111 -11.91 21.13 13.93
C PRO A 111 -11.91 22.03 12.69
N GLY A 112 -11.60 23.31 12.84
CA GLY A 112 -11.57 24.31 11.76
C GLY A 112 -10.17 24.63 11.22
N CYS A 113 -9.18 23.79 11.47
CA CYS A 113 -7.84 23.97 10.95
C CYS A 113 -7.84 23.97 9.40
N PRO A 114 -7.23 24.97 8.73
CA PRO A 114 -7.21 25.03 7.26
C PRO A 114 -6.57 23.80 6.60
N VAL A 115 -5.63 23.16 7.28
CA VAL A 115 -4.91 21.97 6.79
C VAL A 115 -5.54 20.64 7.22
N ALA A 116 -6.72 20.69 7.81
CA ALA A 116 -7.41 19.49 8.29
C ALA A 116 -7.60 18.40 7.23
N GLY A 117 -7.80 18.81 5.97
CA GLY A 117 -7.97 17.90 4.85
C GLY A 117 -6.66 17.34 4.28
N GLU A 118 -5.53 17.99 4.54
CA GLU A 118 -4.23 17.64 3.95
C GLU A 118 -3.34 16.89 4.93
N MET A 119 -3.47 17.16 6.22
CA MET A 119 -2.64 16.59 7.27
C MET A 119 -2.66 15.05 7.31
N PRO A 120 -3.81 14.36 7.16
CA PRO A 120 -3.81 12.90 7.07
C PRO A 120 -2.94 12.37 5.93
N GLY A 121 -2.96 13.03 4.77
CA GLY A 121 -2.11 12.68 3.62
C GLY A 121 -0.62 12.82 3.93
N TRP A 122 -0.21 13.88 4.63
CA TRP A 122 1.19 14.06 5.03
C TRP A 122 1.64 12.98 6.02
N VAL A 123 0.76 12.57 6.91
CA VAL A 123 1.02 11.46 7.85
C VAL A 123 1.13 10.14 7.11
N GLU A 124 0.24 9.87 6.16
CA GLU A 124 0.30 8.67 5.31
C GLU A 124 1.62 8.61 4.55
N ASP A 125 2.00 9.68 3.87
CA ASP A 125 3.24 9.77 3.08
C ASP A 125 4.49 9.57 3.96
N ALA A 126 4.51 10.19 5.14
CA ALA A 126 5.63 10.06 6.07
C ALA A 126 5.80 8.62 6.56
N VAL A 127 4.70 7.95 6.92
CA VAL A 127 4.74 6.58 7.46
C VAL A 127 4.96 5.54 6.35
N LEU A 128 4.47 5.79 5.12
CA LEU A 128 4.77 4.94 3.95
C LEU A 128 6.26 4.92 3.60
N ALA A 129 7.03 5.94 3.99
CA ALA A 129 8.47 5.95 3.80
C ALA A 129 9.22 4.97 4.73
N VAL A 130 8.56 4.40 5.73
CA VAL A 130 9.17 3.42 6.65
C VAL A 130 9.34 2.09 5.94
N GLU A 131 10.56 1.58 5.93
CA GLU A 131 10.86 0.24 5.39
C GLU A 131 10.09 -0.84 6.16
N GLY A 132 9.35 -1.66 5.44
CA GLY A 132 8.50 -2.71 6.00
C GLY A 132 7.03 -2.31 6.15
N VAL A 133 6.65 -1.10 5.70
CA VAL A 133 5.26 -0.63 5.63
C VAL A 133 4.82 -0.55 4.18
N ASP A 134 3.75 -1.24 3.81
CA ASP A 134 3.18 -1.26 2.46
C ASP A 134 1.91 -0.43 2.33
N SER A 135 1.19 -0.27 3.42
CA SER A 135 -0.03 0.54 3.40
C SER A 135 -0.24 1.25 4.73
N VAL A 136 -0.75 2.46 4.63
CA VAL A 136 -1.12 3.29 5.77
C VAL A 136 -2.56 3.75 5.60
N SER A 137 -3.30 3.81 6.69
CA SER A 137 -4.64 4.37 6.76
C SER A 137 -4.70 5.30 7.95
N VAL A 138 -5.12 6.54 7.71
CA VAL A 138 -5.25 7.54 8.75
C VAL A 138 -6.72 7.90 8.94
N ASP A 139 -7.22 7.68 10.15
CA ASP A 139 -8.57 7.99 10.55
C ASP A 139 -8.59 9.23 11.44
N MET A 140 -9.41 10.22 11.06
CA MET A 140 -9.60 11.44 11.85
C MET A 140 -10.67 11.24 12.92
N THR A 141 -10.32 11.50 14.17
CA THR A 141 -11.26 11.46 15.30
C THR A 141 -11.22 12.76 16.09
N PHE A 142 -12.36 13.18 16.59
CA PHE A 142 -12.49 14.34 17.47
C PHE A 142 -13.07 13.94 18.84
N ASP A 143 -13.11 12.64 19.11
CA ASP A 143 -13.55 12.10 20.38
C ASP A 143 -12.49 11.11 20.94
N PRO A 144 -11.90 11.42 22.09
CA PRO A 144 -12.03 12.63 22.87
C PRO A 144 -11.43 13.87 22.18
N PRO A 145 -11.92 15.08 22.45
CA PRO A 145 -11.36 16.29 21.88
C PRO A 145 -9.91 16.48 22.35
N TRP A 146 -9.11 17.09 21.48
CA TRP A 146 -7.75 17.43 21.83
C TRP A 146 -7.72 18.52 22.92
N THR A 147 -6.78 18.39 23.85
CA THR A 147 -6.51 19.38 24.89
C THR A 147 -5.00 19.55 25.04
N PRO A 148 -4.54 20.73 25.50
CA PRO A 148 -3.11 21.00 25.73
C PRO A 148 -2.40 20.02 26.69
N GLU A 149 -3.16 19.32 27.53
CA GLU A 149 -2.61 18.32 28.45
C GLU A 149 -2.10 17.07 27.72
N ARG A 150 -2.45 16.90 26.43
CA ARG A 150 -1.96 15.81 25.59
C ARG A 150 -0.58 16.06 25.03
N MET A 151 -0.12 17.31 25.04
CA MET A 151 1.22 17.65 24.61
C MET A 151 2.26 17.03 25.54
N SER A 152 3.41 16.68 24.99
CA SER A 152 4.60 16.37 25.77
C SER A 152 5.06 17.58 26.57
N ASP A 153 5.85 17.34 27.61
CA ASP A 153 6.45 18.42 28.38
C ASP A 153 7.40 19.26 27.53
N GLU A 154 8.05 18.63 26.54
CA GLU A 154 8.94 19.29 25.58
C GLU A 154 8.18 20.27 24.68
N ALA A 155 7.05 19.84 24.14
CA ALA A 155 6.15 20.70 23.35
C ALA A 155 5.63 21.88 24.17
N ARG A 156 5.23 21.64 25.41
CA ARG A 156 4.75 22.72 26.30
C ARG A 156 5.83 23.74 26.60
N LEU A 157 7.07 23.27 26.82
CA LEU A 157 8.21 24.15 27.06
C LEU A 157 8.50 25.01 25.83
N GLU A 158 8.51 24.41 24.64
CA GLU A 158 8.78 25.11 23.38
C GLU A 158 7.74 26.19 23.09
N LEU A 159 6.46 25.90 23.39
CA LEU A 159 5.34 26.82 23.23
C LEU A 159 5.22 27.84 24.40
N GLY A 160 6.03 27.72 25.43
CA GLY A 160 5.96 28.60 26.60
C GLY A 160 4.71 28.41 27.46
N TRP A 161 4.14 27.20 27.47
CA TRP A 161 2.91 26.85 28.22
C TRP A 161 3.17 26.16 29.55
N MET A 162 4.36 26.32 30.09
CA MET A 162 4.76 25.81 31.42
C MET A 162 4.38 26.79 32.52
#